data_33891b721c1d80b15269f9e5d17d7a09
#
_entry.id   33891b721c1d80b15269f9e5d17d7a09
#
_cell.length_a   1.000
_cell.length_b   1.000
_cell.length_c   1.000
_cell.angle_alpha   90.00
_cell.angle_beta   90.00
_cell.angle_gamma   90.00
#
_symmetry.space_group_name_H-M   'P 1'
#
loop_
_entity.id
_entity.type
_entity.pdbx_description
1 polymer ?
#
loop_
_entity_poly.entity_id
_entity_poly.type
_entity_poly.pdbx_seq_one_letter_code
_entity_poly.pdbx_strand_id
1 'polypeptide(L)'
;MDKKIIEGFKSIAPYSEDQVLASLKWLETNDEFINTIQFFYPKWTKNNIVTKLKECKSCYDFQVTFVRGIANKSIYETMTSFEVTGLKELKKSNNLIISNHRDIFLDSALLQNSLLEMDMPFTEISLGDNLIVNETMKAVAKLNNMYTVLRTGNKSEMLSNYLRYSITHKKVSSWIAQKNGRAKDGNDIQLQVL
;
A
#
# COMPACT_ATOMS: atom_id res chain seq x y z
N MET A 1 2.68 -3.10 25.21
CA MET A 1 3.57 -2.09 24.55
C MET A 1 3.29 -0.73 25.17
N ASP A 2 4.32 0.08 25.41
CA ASP A 2 4.18 1.40 26.05
C ASP A 2 3.28 2.32 25.19
N LYS A 3 2.37 3.09 25.85
CA LYS A 3 1.47 4.04 25.16
C LYS A 3 2.23 5.09 24.35
N LYS A 4 3.40 5.53 24.84
CA LYS A 4 4.25 6.51 24.14
C LYS A 4 4.82 5.96 22.84
N ILE A 5 5.15 4.67 22.79
CA ILE A 5 5.62 4.00 21.57
C ILE A 5 4.49 3.91 20.56
N ILE A 6 3.28 3.53 21.01
CA ILE A 6 2.10 3.44 20.14
C ILE A 6 1.73 4.81 19.54
N GLU A 7 1.82 5.87 20.34
CA GLU A 7 1.59 7.25 19.86
C GLU A 7 2.59 7.65 18.76
N GLY A 8 3.86 7.22 18.90
CA GLY A 8 4.88 7.44 17.87
C GLY A 8 4.54 6.79 16.52
N PHE A 9 3.77 5.70 16.51
CA PHE A 9 3.37 5.04 15.25
C PHE A 9 2.41 5.85 14.40
N LYS A 10 1.68 6.81 14.97
CA LYS A 10 0.75 7.67 14.21
C LYS A 10 1.43 8.42 13.06
N SER A 11 2.71 8.74 13.21
CA SER A 11 3.48 9.43 12.16
C SER A 11 3.75 8.57 10.93
N ILE A 12 3.81 7.25 11.08
CA ILE A 12 4.14 6.31 10.00
C ILE A 12 2.95 5.43 9.58
N ALA A 13 2.00 5.17 10.45
CA ALA A 13 0.86 4.31 10.19
C ALA A 13 0.02 4.74 8.98
N PRO A 14 -0.75 3.84 8.34
CA PRO A 14 -1.87 4.19 7.49
C PRO A 14 -2.88 5.08 8.20
N TYR A 15 -3.82 5.64 7.47
CA TYR A 15 -4.87 6.48 8.05
C TYR A 15 -5.80 5.70 8.99
N SER A 16 -6.26 6.36 10.06
CA SER A 16 -7.42 5.93 10.84
C SER A 16 -8.70 6.12 10.02
N GLU A 17 -9.82 5.51 10.45
CA GLU A 17 -11.11 5.62 9.75
C GLU A 17 -11.53 7.08 9.51
N ASP A 18 -11.42 7.95 10.51
CA ASP A 18 -11.73 9.38 10.38
C ASP A 18 -10.83 10.08 9.35
N GLN A 19 -9.53 9.74 9.35
CA GLN A 19 -8.59 10.28 8.37
C GLN A 19 -8.86 9.77 6.95
N VAL A 20 -9.31 8.52 6.80
CA VAL A 20 -9.74 7.96 5.52
C VAL A 20 -10.90 8.77 4.95
N LEU A 21 -11.96 8.97 5.74
CA LEU A 21 -13.14 9.72 5.30
C LEU A 21 -12.82 11.17 4.95
N ALA A 22 -12.01 11.84 5.78
CA ALA A 22 -11.56 13.20 5.52
C ALA A 22 -10.73 13.29 4.24
N SER A 23 -9.84 12.32 4.01
CA SER A 23 -8.99 12.27 2.83
C SER A 23 -9.77 11.98 1.55
N LEU A 24 -10.71 11.05 1.57
CA LEU A 24 -11.61 10.77 0.45
C LEU A 24 -12.39 12.02 0.05
N LYS A 25 -12.96 12.73 1.03
CA LYS A 25 -13.67 13.99 0.79
C LYS A 25 -12.76 15.08 0.21
N TRP A 26 -11.53 15.20 0.68
CA TRP A 26 -10.56 16.15 0.15
C TRP A 26 -10.21 15.85 -1.31
N LEU A 27 -10.07 14.56 -1.69
CA LEU A 27 -9.77 14.15 -3.05
C LEU A 27 -10.90 14.46 -4.05
N GLU A 28 -12.15 14.65 -3.62
CA GLU A 28 -13.26 15.02 -4.50
C GLU A 28 -13.02 16.34 -5.25
N THR A 29 -12.23 17.25 -4.65
CA THR A 29 -11.90 18.55 -5.22
C THR A 29 -10.43 18.70 -5.62
N ASN A 30 -9.64 17.62 -5.52
CA ASN A 30 -8.22 17.63 -5.85
C ASN A 30 -8.00 17.33 -7.33
N ASP A 31 -7.69 18.37 -8.11
CA ASP A 31 -7.53 18.23 -9.57
C ASP A 31 -6.33 17.37 -9.95
N GLU A 32 -5.24 17.34 -9.15
CA GLU A 32 -4.08 16.48 -9.41
C GLU A 32 -4.48 14.99 -9.33
N PHE A 33 -5.23 14.60 -8.31
CA PHE A 33 -5.77 13.25 -8.18
C PHE A 33 -6.71 12.92 -9.34
N ILE A 34 -7.67 13.80 -9.63
CA ILE A 34 -8.66 13.59 -10.69
C ILE A 34 -7.97 13.40 -12.04
N ASN A 35 -7.02 14.24 -12.39
CA ASN A 35 -6.25 14.14 -13.64
C ASN A 35 -5.43 12.85 -13.68
N THR A 36 -4.83 12.45 -12.57
CA THR A 36 -4.10 11.18 -12.48
C THR A 36 -5.02 9.98 -12.71
N ILE A 37 -6.20 9.97 -12.12
CA ILE A 37 -7.17 8.88 -12.34
C ILE A 37 -7.66 8.88 -13.78
N GLN A 38 -7.92 10.04 -14.39
CA GLN A 38 -8.33 10.12 -15.81
C GLN A 38 -7.24 9.61 -16.75
N PHE A 39 -5.96 9.79 -16.43
CA PHE A 39 -4.87 9.19 -17.20
C PHE A 39 -4.93 7.66 -17.21
N PHE A 40 -5.20 7.02 -16.07
CA PHE A 40 -5.33 5.56 -16.00
C PHE A 40 -6.69 5.04 -16.50
N TYR A 41 -7.74 5.85 -16.36
CA TYR A 41 -9.12 5.53 -16.74
C TYR A 41 -9.69 6.60 -17.69
N PRO A 42 -9.24 6.64 -18.98
CA PRO A 42 -9.60 7.74 -19.88
C PRO A 42 -11.10 7.90 -20.16
N LYS A 43 -11.89 6.85 -19.91
CA LYS A 43 -13.35 6.87 -20.05
C LYS A 43 -14.07 7.46 -18.83
N TRP A 44 -13.38 7.70 -17.72
CA TRP A 44 -14.00 8.25 -16.53
C TRP A 44 -13.99 9.78 -16.58
N THR A 45 -15.16 10.37 -16.43
CA THR A 45 -15.32 11.81 -16.27
C THR A 45 -14.99 12.21 -14.82
N LYS A 46 -14.73 13.51 -14.58
CA LYS A 46 -14.58 14.05 -13.21
C LYS A 46 -15.75 13.63 -12.31
N ASN A 47 -16.99 13.72 -12.83
CA ASN A 47 -18.19 13.34 -12.09
C ASN A 47 -18.18 11.83 -11.71
N ASN A 48 -17.76 10.95 -12.63
CA ASN A 48 -17.64 9.53 -12.33
C ASN A 48 -16.64 9.28 -11.18
N ILE A 49 -15.49 9.97 -11.19
CA ILE A 49 -14.45 9.83 -10.16
C ILE A 49 -14.98 10.31 -8.81
N VAL A 50 -15.61 11.49 -8.77
CA VAL A 50 -16.18 12.04 -7.55
C VAL A 50 -17.30 11.14 -6.98
N THR A 51 -18.16 10.60 -7.83
CA THR A 51 -19.20 9.64 -7.39
C THR A 51 -18.56 8.41 -6.75
N LYS A 52 -17.54 7.83 -7.39
CA LYS A 52 -16.82 6.67 -6.84
C LYS A 52 -16.09 6.99 -5.53
N LEU A 53 -15.51 8.18 -5.38
CA LEU A 53 -14.92 8.61 -4.10
C LEU A 53 -15.96 8.67 -2.98
N LYS A 54 -17.16 9.18 -3.26
CA LYS A 54 -18.28 9.25 -2.28
C LYS A 54 -18.80 7.87 -1.86
N GLU A 55 -18.71 6.88 -2.74
CA GLU A 55 -19.08 5.49 -2.47
C GLU A 55 -18.05 4.79 -1.56
N CYS A 56 -16.78 5.18 -1.60
CA CYS A 56 -15.74 4.64 -0.76
C CYS A 56 -15.94 5.04 0.72
N LYS A 57 -15.77 4.08 1.64
CA LYS A 57 -15.84 4.29 3.10
C LYS A 57 -14.59 3.80 3.83
N SER A 58 -13.71 3.12 3.13
CA SER A 58 -12.52 2.48 3.70
C SER A 58 -11.35 2.50 2.73
N CYS A 59 -10.14 2.20 3.24
CA CYS A 59 -8.97 1.93 2.39
C CYS A 59 -9.25 0.77 1.42
N TYR A 60 -9.99 -0.25 1.86
CA TYR A 60 -10.35 -1.38 1.01
C TYR A 60 -11.16 -0.92 -0.21
N ASP A 61 -12.21 -0.11 0.00
CA ASP A 61 -13.03 0.41 -1.10
C ASP A 61 -12.20 1.24 -2.07
N PHE A 62 -11.30 2.08 -1.55
CA PHE A 62 -10.39 2.88 -2.37
C PHE A 62 -9.47 2.00 -3.22
N GLN A 63 -8.85 0.99 -2.61
CA GLN A 63 -7.96 0.05 -3.32
C GLN A 63 -8.70 -0.72 -4.41
N VAL A 64 -9.87 -1.25 -4.12
CA VAL A 64 -10.69 -2.01 -5.10
C VAL A 64 -11.16 -1.11 -6.23
N THR A 65 -11.59 0.12 -5.92
CA THR A 65 -12.18 1.03 -6.91
C THR A 65 -11.13 1.65 -7.83
N PHE A 66 -10.00 2.12 -7.28
CA PHE A 66 -9.04 2.93 -8.02
C PHE A 66 -7.73 2.19 -8.34
N VAL A 67 -7.22 1.36 -7.43
CA VAL A 67 -5.87 0.78 -7.56
C VAL A 67 -5.90 -0.57 -8.29
N ARG A 68 -6.87 -1.43 -7.98
CA ARG A 68 -6.97 -2.77 -8.57
C ARG A 68 -7.03 -2.76 -10.10
N GLY A 69 -7.79 -1.86 -10.69
CA GLY A 69 -7.92 -1.78 -12.14
C GLY A 69 -6.60 -1.38 -12.83
N ILE A 70 -5.78 -0.55 -12.18
CA ILE A 70 -4.43 -0.19 -12.66
C ILE A 70 -3.52 -1.42 -12.60
N ALA A 71 -3.54 -2.17 -11.49
CA ALA A 71 -2.77 -3.39 -11.34
C ALA A 71 -3.17 -4.45 -12.38
N ASN A 72 -4.47 -4.70 -12.56
CA ASN A 72 -4.98 -5.64 -13.55
C ASN A 72 -4.58 -5.23 -14.97
N LYS A 73 -4.71 -3.96 -15.33
CA LYS A 73 -4.28 -3.46 -16.63
C LYS A 73 -2.80 -3.73 -16.86
N SER A 74 -1.95 -3.49 -15.88
CA SER A 74 -0.52 -3.79 -15.96
C SER A 74 -0.26 -5.29 -16.18
N ILE A 75 -0.98 -6.19 -15.50
CA ILE A 75 -0.86 -7.65 -15.69
C ILE A 75 -1.25 -8.03 -17.13
N TYR A 76 -2.44 -7.62 -17.57
CA TYR A 76 -2.98 -8.09 -18.86
C TYR A 76 -2.32 -7.45 -20.09
N GLU A 77 -1.81 -6.21 -19.96
CA GLU A 77 -1.24 -5.48 -21.10
C GLU A 77 0.29 -5.61 -21.21
N THR A 78 0.99 -5.92 -20.11
CA THR A 78 2.47 -5.89 -20.09
C THR A 78 3.13 -7.22 -19.75
N MET A 79 2.39 -8.21 -19.24
CA MET A 79 2.95 -9.51 -18.86
C MET A 79 2.52 -10.59 -19.84
N THR A 80 3.46 -11.44 -20.23
CA THR A 80 3.19 -12.63 -21.05
C THR A 80 2.58 -13.77 -20.25
N SER A 81 2.92 -13.84 -18.96
CA SER A 81 2.34 -14.79 -18.01
C SER A 81 2.45 -14.24 -16.60
N PHE A 82 1.51 -14.60 -15.74
CA PHE A 82 1.53 -14.31 -14.31
C PHE A 82 1.02 -15.55 -13.58
N GLU A 83 1.86 -16.14 -12.75
CA GLU A 83 1.53 -17.30 -11.97
C GLU A 83 1.78 -17.03 -10.48
N VAL A 84 0.87 -17.45 -9.63
CA VAL A 84 0.96 -17.27 -8.18
C VAL A 84 0.87 -18.66 -7.53
N THR A 85 1.87 -18.96 -6.72
CA THR A 85 1.93 -20.22 -5.96
C THR A 85 2.09 -19.94 -4.47
N GLY A 86 1.72 -20.90 -3.62
CA GLY A 86 1.95 -20.83 -2.18
C GLY A 86 0.98 -19.95 -1.37
N LEU A 87 0.03 -19.26 -1.96
CA LEU A 87 -0.92 -18.42 -1.20
C LEU A 87 -1.75 -19.19 -0.17
N LYS A 88 -1.98 -20.49 -0.41
CA LYS A 88 -2.73 -21.37 0.50
C LYS A 88 -2.03 -21.56 1.86
N GLU A 89 -0.72 -21.34 1.90
CA GLU A 89 0.11 -21.45 3.11
C GLU A 89 -0.02 -20.21 4.01
N LEU A 90 -0.52 -19.10 3.48
CA LEU A 90 -0.74 -17.89 4.25
C LEU A 90 -1.95 -18.06 5.18
N LYS A 91 -1.81 -17.56 6.40
CA LYS A 91 -2.96 -17.37 7.31
C LYS A 91 -3.84 -16.24 6.75
N LYS A 92 -5.13 -16.24 7.10
CA LYS A 92 -6.05 -15.15 6.70
C LYS A 92 -5.61 -13.77 7.20
N SER A 93 -4.85 -13.71 8.29
CA SER A 93 -4.31 -12.45 8.83
C SER A 93 -3.00 -12.70 9.59
N ASN A 94 -2.36 -11.64 10.07
CA ASN A 94 -1.17 -11.70 10.94
C ASN A 94 0.08 -12.24 10.25
N ASN A 95 0.20 -12.07 8.93
CA ASN A 95 1.41 -12.46 8.21
C ASN A 95 2.37 -11.27 8.12
N LEU A 96 3.67 -11.53 8.30
CA LEU A 96 4.72 -10.66 7.81
C LEU A 96 5.21 -11.22 6.48
N ILE A 97 4.93 -10.51 5.39
CA ILE A 97 5.32 -10.89 4.04
C ILE A 97 6.55 -10.09 3.66
N ILE A 98 7.65 -10.77 3.43
CA ILE A 98 8.92 -10.16 3.03
C ILE A 98 9.23 -10.64 1.62
N SER A 99 9.48 -9.71 0.71
CA SER A 99 9.80 -10.04 -0.67
C SER A 99 11.06 -9.34 -1.17
N ASN A 100 11.61 -9.83 -2.26
CA ASN A 100 12.53 -9.06 -3.07
C ASN A 100 11.87 -7.79 -3.57
N HIS A 101 12.65 -6.77 -3.92
CA HIS A 101 12.16 -5.51 -4.44
C HIS A 101 12.57 -5.34 -5.91
N ARG A 102 11.63 -5.55 -6.82
CA ARG A 102 11.85 -5.42 -8.24
C ARG A 102 11.24 -4.14 -8.82
N ASP A 103 10.01 -3.84 -8.44
CA ASP A 103 9.25 -2.71 -8.94
C ASP A 103 8.56 -1.94 -7.82
N ILE A 104 8.53 -0.59 -7.93
CA ILE A 104 7.97 0.28 -6.87
C ILE A 104 6.47 0.05 -6.69
N PHE A 105 5.76 -0.22 -7.76
CA PHE A 105 4.30 -0.35 -7.75
C PHE A 105 3.86 -1.81 -7.87
N LEU A 106 4.43 -2.56 -8.83
CA LEU A 106 3.94 -3.89 -9.18
C LEU A 106 4.13 -4.91 -8.07
N ASP A 107 5.24 -4.89 -7.33
CA ASP A 107 5.50 -5.90 -6.28
C ASP A 107 4.34 -5.98 -5.28
N SER A 108 3.94 -4.82 -4.72
CA SER A 108 2.83 -4.78 -3.77
C SER A 108 1.47 -4.93 -4.46
N ALA A 109 1.29 -4.35 -5.65
CA ALA A 109 0.01 -4.40 -6.36
C ALA A 109 -0.36 -5.84 -6.79
N LEU A 110 0.61 -6.62 -7.27
CA LEU A 110 0.42 -8.03 -7.62
C LEU A 110 0.06 -8.86 -6.40
N LEU A 111 0.75 -8.64 -5.27
CA LEU A 111 0.41 -9.32 -4.01
C LEU A 111 -1.02 -8.99 -3.57
N GLN A 112 -1.39 -7.69 -3.51
CA GLN A 112 -2.74 -7.30 -3.08
C GLN A 112 -3.81 -7.88 -4.00
N ASN A 113 -3.57 -7.87 -5.32
CA ASN A 113 -4.51 -8.46 -6.27
C ASN A 113 -4.68 -9.97 -6.07
N SER A 114 -3.57 -10.69 -5.84
CA SER A 114 -3.59 -12.12 -5.60
C SER A 114 -4.29 -12.49 -4.27
N LEU A 115 -4.08 -11.69 -3.22
CA LEU A 115 -4.80 -11.85 -1.95
C LEU A 115 -6.31 -11.67 -2.13
N LEU A 116 -6.71 -10.66 -2.89
CA LEU A 116 -8.12 -10.39 -3.16
C LEU A 116 -8.79 -11.54 -3.94
N GLU A 117 -8.10 -12.14 -4.91
CA GLU A 117 -8.60 -13.30 -5.67
C GLU A 117 -8.80 -14.55 -4.79
N MET A 118 -8.09 -14.62 -3.66
CA MET A 118 -8.23 -15.68 -2.66
C MET A 118 -9.18 -15.32 -1.51
N ASP A 119 -9.94 -14.22 -1.64
CA ASP A 119 -10.83 -13.70 -0.57
C ASP A 119 -10.08 -13.46 0.75
N MET A 120 -8.85 -12.96 0.63
CA MET A 120 -8.00 -12.60 1.76
C MET A 120 -7.97 -11.07 1.93
N PRO A 121 -7.86 -10.58 3.18
CA PRO A 121 -7.74 -9.14 3.42
C PRO A 121 -6.40 -8.60 2.88
N PHE A 122 -6.43 -7.36 2.43
CA PHE A 122 -5.23 -6.63 2.02
C PHE A 122 -4.24 -6.47 3.18
N THR A 123 -2.96 -6.39 2.85
CA THR A 123 -1.91 -6.09 3.83
C THR A 123 -1.71 -4.58 3.98
N GLU A 124 -1.09 -4.17 5.07
CA GLU A 124 -0.39 -2.90 5.10
C GLU A 124 0.86 -2.99 4.23
N ILE A 125 1.21 -1.92 3.52
CA ILE A 125 2.27 -1.89 2.51
C ILE A 125 3.36 -0.90 2.92
N SER A 126 4.63 -1.30 2.83
CA SER A 126 5.75 -0.39 3.09
C SER A 126 5.94 0.63 1.97
N LEU A 127 6.14 1.91 2.32
CA LEU A 127 6.47 2.97 1.38
C LEU A 127 7.57 3.85 1.96
N GLY A 128 8.66 4.06 1.24
CA GLY A 128 9.73 4.98 1.64
C GLY A 128 9.24 6.43 1.68
N ASP A 129 9.62 7.18 2.72
CA ASP A 129 9.24 8.59 2.91
C ASP A 129 9.67 9.49 1.76
N ASN A 130 10.76 9.15 1.07
CA ASN A 130 11.25 9.86 -0.10
C ASN A 130 10.33 9.77 -1.33
N LEU A 131 9.35 8.89 -1.33
CA LEU A 131 8.36 8.76 -2.40
C LEU A 131 7.12 9.63 -2.16
N ILE A 132 6.98 10.17 -0.97
CA ILE A 132 5.89 11.09 -0.62
C ILE A 132 6.33 12.52 -0.96
N VAL A 133 6.10 12.92 -2.21
CA VAL A 133 6.58 14.19 -2.74
C VAL A 133 5.62 15.36 -2.53
N ASN A 134 4.34 15.08 -2.28
CA ASN A 134 3.31 16.09 -2.01
C ASN A 134 2.12 15.49 -1.22
N GLU A 135 1.14 16.32 -0.84
CA GLU A 135 -0.01 15.89 -0.05
C GLU A 135 -0.97 14.97 -0.83
N THR A 136 -1.08 15.11 -2.16
CA THR A 136 -1.88 14.20 -2.99
C THR A 136 -1.28 12.79 -2.96
N MET A 137 0.03 12.68 -3.16
CA MET A 137 0.72 11.39 -3.09
C MET A 137 0.63 10.77 -1.70
N LYS A 138 0.74 11.58 -0.65
CA LYS A 138 0.56 11.14 0.73
C LYS A 138 -0.85 10.59 0.97
N ALA A 139 -1.87 11.31 0.53
CA ALA A 139 -3.26 10.88 0.66
C ALA A 139 -3.51 9.55 -0.05
N VAL A 140 -3.09 9.44 -1.31
CA VAL A 140 -3.20 8.20 -2.10
C VAL A 140 -2.46 7.04 -1.45
N ALA A 141 -1.22 7.25 -0.99
CA ALA A 141 -0.45 6.23 -0.31
C ALA A 141 -1.13 5.74 0.98
N LYS A 142 -1.61 6.66 1.81
CA LYS A 142 -2.28 6.32 3.07
C LYS A 142 -3.64 5.64 2.85
N LEU A 143 -4.40 6.06 1.83
CA LEU A 143 -5.63 5.40 1.37
C LEU A 143 -5.35 4.01 0.75
N ASN A 144 -4.16 3.81 0.21
CA ASN A 144 -3.70 2.49 -0.25
C ASN A 144 -3.11 1.64 0.90
N ASN A 145 -3.45 1.96 2.14
CA ASN A 145 -3.04 1.24 3.35
C ASN A 145 -1.51 1.19 3.54
N MET A 146 -0.79 2.25 3.12
CA MET A 146 0.66 2.29 3.21
C MET A 146 1.16 2.90 4.52
N TYR A 147 2.07 2.18 5.20
CA TYR A 147 2.86 2.75 6.28
C TYR A 147 4.19 3.30 5.75
N THR A 148 4.68 4.36 6.37
CA THR A 148 5.86 5.08 5.90
C THR A 148 7.12 4.50 6.52
N VAL A 149 8.09 4.13 5.68
CA VAL A 149 9.45 3.73 6.08
C VAL A 149 10.35 4.96 6.01
N LEU A 150 10.75 5.42 7.18
CA LEU A 150 11.60 6.60 7.31
C LEU A 150 13.06 6.23 6.98
N ARG A 151 13.70 6.96 6.07
CA ARG A 151 15.06 6.63 5.58
C ARG A 151 16.19 7.27 6.37
N THR A 152 15.92 8.25 7.22
CA THR A 152 16.93 8.98 8.01
C THR A 152 16.73 8.80 9.52
N GLY A 153 17.80 8.70 10.28
CA GLY A 153 17.78 8.55 11.75
C GLY A 153 17.69 7.09 12.22
N ASN A 154 17.65 6.88 13.54
CA ASN A 154 17.57 5.53 14.16
C ASN A 154 16.13 5.00 14.11
N LYS A 155 15.68 4.57 12.91
CA LYS A 155 14.27 4.29 12.61
C LYS A 155 13.96 2.82 12.38
N SER A 156 14.99 1.97 12.30
CA SER A 156 14.83 0.51 12.16
C SER A 156 14.08 -0.06 13.37
N GLU A 157 14.37 0.41 14.57
CA GLU A 157 13.68 0.00 15.78
C GLU A 157 12.19 0.40 15.76
N MET A 158 11.88 1.63 15.33
CA MET A 158 10.50 2.11 15.20
C MET A 158 9.73 1.27 14.20
N LEU A 159 10.32 0.98 13.04
CA LEU A 159 9.74 0.14 12.01
C LEU A 159 9.50 -1.29 12.51
N SER A 160 10.50 -1.90 13.14
CA SER A 160 10.39 -3.25 13.71
C SER A 160 9.29 -3.33 14.77
N ASN A 161 9.23 -2.34 15.66
CA ASN A 161 8.17 -2.25 16.68
C ASN A 161 6.79 -2.03 16.05
N TYR A 162 6.69 -1.21 14.99
CA TYR A 162 5.45 -1.01 14.25
C TYR A 162 4.96 -2.29 13.59
N LEU A 163 5.82 -3.01 12.87
CA LEU A 163 5.47 -4.29 12.24
C LEU A 163 5.01 -5.32 13.26
N ARG A 164 5.73 -5.42 14.39
CA ARG A 164 5.30 -6.28 15.51
C ARG A 164 3.92 -5.88 16.01
N TYR A 165 3.67 -4.58 16.20
CA TYR A 165 2.38 -4.06 16.66
C TYR A 165 1.26 -4.37 15.66
N SER A 166 1.48 -4.15 14.35
CA SER A 166 0.48 -4.46 13.31
C SER A 166 0.09 -5.94 13.32
N ILE A 167 1.06 -6.83 13.39
CA ILE A 167 0.82 -8.26 13.34
C ILE A 167 0.23 -8.80 14.65
N THR A 168 0.76 -8.40 15.81
CA THR A 168 0.38 -9.02 17.09
C THR A 168 -0.79 -8.34 17.79
N HIS A 169 -1.00 -7.03 17.59
CA HIS A 169 -2.05 -6.25 18.26
C HIS A 169 -3.16 -5.85 17.31
N LYS A 170 -2.84 -5.23 16.17
CA LYS A 170 -3.85 -4.87 15.15
C LYS A 170 -4.41 -6.10 14.42
N LYS A 171 -3.68 -7.22 14.43
CA LYS A 171 -4.03 -8.44 13.72
C LYS A 171 -4.13 -8.24 12.19
N VAL A 172 -3.31 -7.36 11.66
CA VAL A 172 -3.21 -7.03 10.24
C VAL A 172 -1.92 -7.60 9.67
N SER A 173 -1.99 -8.18 8.48
CA SER A 173 -0.81 -8.59 7.73
C SER A 173 -0.05 -7.38 7.20
N SER A 174 1.27 -7.47 7.13
CA SER A 174 2.13 -6.39 6.61
C SER A 174 3.08 -6.92 5.56
N TRP A 175 3.25 -6.17 4.48
CA TRP A 175 4.23 -6.43 3.45
C TRP A 175 5.38 -5.43 3.53
N ILE A 176 6.60 -5.93 3.37
CA ILE A 176 7.82 -5.12 3.30
C ILE A 176 8.79 -5.69 2.27
N ALA A 177 9.38 -4.80 1.48
CA ALA A 177 10.49 -5.15 0.60
C ALA A 177 11.80 -5.25 1.39
N GLN A 178 12.57 -6.30 1.11
CA GLN A 178 13.73 -6.71 1.91
C GLN A 178 14.96 -5.82 1.72
N LYS A 179 15.00 -4.99 0.66
CA LYS A 179 16.17 -4.20 0.28
C LYS A 179 15.85 -2.71 0.16
N ASN A 180 16.81 -1.88 0.51
CA ASN A 180 16.78 -0.44 0.26
C ASN A 180 17.00 -0.17 -1.24
N GLY A 181 15.91 0.02 -1.97
CA GLY A 181 15.90 0.21 -3.42
C GLY A 181 15.74 -1.11 -4.20
N ARG A 182 15.40 -0.96 -5.47
CA ARG A 182 15.07 -2.08 -6.36
C ARG A 182 16.31 -2.88 -6.77
N ALA A 183 16.14 -4.18 -6.93
CA ALA A 183 17.13 -5.03 -7.59
C ALA A 183 17.16 -4.69 -9.11
N LYS A 184 18.26 -4.16 -9.61
CA LYS A 184 18.40 -3.76 -11.03
C LYS A 184 18.49 -4.96 -11.96
N ASP A 185 19.11 -6.04 -11.50
CA ASP A 185 19.39 -7.28 -12.24
C ASP A 185 18.52 -8.47 -11.79
N GLY A 186 17.63 -8.26 -10.83
CA GLY A 186 16.81 -9.32 -10.25
C GLY A 186 17.49 -10.12 -9.14
N ASN A 187 18.75 -9.84 -8.80
CA ASN A 187 19.49 -10.51 -7.74
C ASN A 187 19.53 -9.62 -6.49
N ASP A 188 18.91 -10.08 -5.41
CA ASP A 188 19.01 -9.45 -4.08
C ASP A 188 20.12 -10.13 -3.26
N ILE A 189 21.38 -9.89 -3.66
CA ILE A 189 22.55 -10.53 -3.03
C ILE A 189 22.83 -9.94 -1.64
N GLN A 190 22.44 -8.70 -1.38
CA GLN A 190 22.62 -8.05 -0.08
C GLN A 190 21.26 -7.84 0.59
N LEU A 191 20.99 -8.64 1.60
CA LEU A 191 19.82 -8.48 2.47
C LEU A 191 20.09 -7.35 3.47
N GLN A 192 19.10 -6.49 3.65
CA GLN A 192 19.13 -5.50 4.71
C GLN A 192 18.62 -6.15 6.00
N VAL A 193 19.37 -5.99 7.09
CA VAL A 193 18.88 -6.38 8.43
C VAL A 193 17.78 -5.40 8.82
N LEU A 194 16.58 -5.92 9.04
CA LEU A 194 15.41 -5.20 9.55
C LEU A 194 15.50 -4.99 11.07
#